data_d36737870ba06b2aeeb3001a526b925f
#
_entry.id   d36737870ba06b2aeeb3001a526b925f
#
_cell.length_a   1.000
_cell.length_b   1.000
_cell.length_c   1.000
_cell.angle_alpha   90.00
_cell.angle_beta   90.00
_cell.angle_gamma   90.00
#
_symmetry.space_group_name_H-M   'P 1'
#
loop_
_entity.id
_entity.type
_entity.pdbx_description
1 polymer ?
#
loop_
_entity_poly.entity_id
_entity_poly.type
_entity_poly.pdbx_seq_one_letter_code
_entity_poly.pdbx_strand_id
1 'polypeptide(L)'
;MTKKQKKMLYRILIAAVLFLAAKFIPMPMLVSTVLYFAAYVTIGYDILRKAWKGICNHQVFDENFLMAVATIGAIALAIYEKSGDYAESVAVMLFYQIGELFQSYAVGKSRRNITALMDIRPDYANIEHDGKLEQVDPDDVAVGTVITVQPGEKIPIDGEIVEGASTLNTAALTGESLPRDVMTGDEVISGCINMTGVLKVKTTKAFGESTVSKILELMENSSSHKSRSEAFISRFARVYTPAVCYSALALAILPPVINLLMGNAASWGVWI
;
A
#
# COMPACT_ATOMS: atom_id res chain seq x y z
N MET A 1 -2.84 5.06 -10.89
CA MET A 1 -3.78 5.34 -9.78
C MET A 1 -4.99 4.43 -9.87
N THR A 2 -5.40 3.83 -8.76
CA THR A 2 -6.62 3.01 -8.68
C THR A 2 -7.88 3.90 -8.69
N LYS A 3 -9.07 3.31 -8.94
CA LYS A 3 -10.36 4.05 -8.88
C LYS A 3 -10.56 4.73 -7.51
N LYS A 4 -10.11 4.07 -6.42
CA LYS A 4 -10.18 4.61 -5.05
C LYS A 4 -9.28 5.83 -4.86
N GLN A 5 -8.04 5.77 -5.35
CA GLN A 5 -7.08 6.89 -5.29
C GLN A 5 -7.55 8.11 -6.11
N LYS A 6 -8.13 7.88 -7.29
CA LYS A 6 -8.72 8.96 -8.10
C LYS A 6 -9.87 9.65 -7.36
N LYS A 7 -10.78 8.87 -6.73
CA LYS A 7 -11.88 9.44 -5.92
C LYS A 7 -11.36 10.28 -4.76
N MET A 8 -10.31 9.83 -4.07
CA MET A 8 -9.67 10.55 -2.97
C MET A 8 -9.04 11.86 -3.46
N LEU A 9 -8.32 11.82 -4.60
CA LEU A 9 -7.75 13.02 -5.23
C LEU A 9 -8.83 14.07 -5.55
N TYR A 10 -9.95 13.67 -6.17
CA TYR A 10 -11.04 14.59 -6.47
C TYR A 10 -11.62 15.24 -5.21
N ARG A 11 -11.77 14.48 -4.12
CA ARG A 11 -12.26 15.01 -2.83
C ARG A 11 -11.27 16.01 -2.23
N ILE A 12 -9.97 15.74 -2.30
CA ILE A 12 -8.92 16.68 -1.86
C ILE A 12 -9.01 17.97 -2.66
N LEU A 13 -9.11 17.89 -3.99
CA LEU A 13 -9.20 19.07 -4.85
C LEU A 13 -10.46 19.90 -4.54
N ILE A 14 -11.62 19.26 -4.41
CA ILE A 14 -12.87 19.97 -4.08
C ILE A 14 -12.76 20.65 -2.71
N ALA A 15 -12.29 19.93 -1.69
CA ALA A 15 -12.14 20.50 -0.36
C ALA A 15 -11.10 21.64 -0.31
N ALA A 16 -10.00 21.51 -1.05
CA ALA A 16 -9.00 22.57 -1.18
C ALA A 16 -9.57 23.84 -1.83
N VAL A 17 -10.36 23.70 -2.90
CA VAL A 17 -11.03 24.84 -3.54
C VAL A 17 -12.01 25.50 -2.58
N LEU A 18 -12.84 24.74 -1.86
CA LEU A 18 -13.77 25.28 -0.87
C LEU A 18 -13.03 25.99 0.28
N PHE A 19 -11.93 25.39 0.76
CA PHE A 19 -11.09 25.96 1.80
C PHE A 19 -10.46 27.29 1.36
N LEU A 20 -9.85 27.33 0.16
CA LEU A 20 -9.23 28.54 -0.37
C LEU A 20 -10.29 29.64 -0.63
N ALA A 21 -11.46 29.27 -1.15
CA ALA A 21 -12.55 30.19 -1.34
C ALA A 21 -13.01 30.81 0.01
N ALA A 22 -13.20 29.98 1.05
CA ALA A 22 -13.58 30.43 2.37
C ALA A 22 -12.53 31.35 3.03
N LYS A 23 -11.23 31.11 2.77
CA LYS A 23 -10.14 31.85 3.39
C LYS A 23 -9.81 33.16 2.69
N PHE A 24 -9.81 33.21 1.35
CA PHE A 24 -9.30 34.35 0.59
C PHE A 24 -10.37 35.24 -0.01
N ILE A 25 -11.60 34.76 -0.16
CA ILE A 25 -12.67 35.59 -0.71
C ILE A 25 -13.42 36.26 0.47
N PRO A 26 -13.49 37.60 0.53
CA PRO A 26 -14.25 38.30 1.58
C PRO A 26 -15.73 37.98 1.43
N MET A 27 -16.29 37.26 2.40
CA MET A 27 -17.69 36.83 2.42
C MET A 27 -18.31 37.07 3.79
N PRO A 28 -19.65 37.12 3.89
CA PRO A 28 -20.33 37.13 5.17
C PRO A 28 -19.91 35.91 6.02
N MET A 29 -19.72 36.10 7.32
CA MET A 29 -19.27 35.08 8.26
C MET A 29 -20.06 33.77 8.15
N LEU A 30 -21.38 33.84 7.96
CA LEU A 30 -22.23 32.67 7.76
C LEU A 30 -21.85 31.85 6.53
N VAL A 31 -21.56 32.51 5.40
CA VAL A 31 -21.18 31.83 4.15
C VAL A 31 -19.80 31.17 4.28
N SER A 32 -18.83 31.89 4.87
CA SER A 32 -17.50 31.37 5.15
C SER A 32 -17.56 30.12 6.06
N THR A 33 -18.34 30.18 7.14
CA THR A 33 -18.55 29.04 8.05
C THR A 33 -19.13 27.82 7.31
N VAL A 34 -20.16 28.02 6.49
CA VAL A 34 -20.78 26.94 5.71
C VAL A 34 -19.74 26.30 4.74
N LEU A 35 -18.89 27.11 4.09
CA LEU A 35 -17.86 26.62 3.19
C LEU A 35 -16.79 25.81 3.94
N TYR A 36 -16.34 26.25 5.13
CA TYR A 36 -15.42 25.48 5.96
C TYR A 36 -16.03 24.15 6.39
N PHE A 37 -17.29 24.13 6.83
CA PHE A 37 -17.96 22.89 7.19
C PHE A 37 -18.15 21.95 5.98
N ALA A 38 -18.51 22.49 4.82
CA ALA A 38 -18.61 21.70 3.58
C ALA A 38 -17.26 21.09 3.18
N ALA A 39 -16.17 21.88 3.26
CA ALA A 39 -14.82 21.39 3.04
C ALA A 39 -14.44 20.29 4.04
N TYR A 40 -14.68 20.53 5.33
CA TYR A 40 -14.37 19.58 6.40
C TYR A 40 -15.12 18.24 6.23
N VAL A 41 -16.42 18.27 5.97
CA VAL A 41 -17.21 17.05 5.75
C VAL A 41 -16.78 16.34 4.47
N THR A 42 -16.51 17.07 3.39
CA THR A 42 -16.06 16.49 2.12
C THR A 42 -14.74 15.73 2.28
N ILE A 43 -13.78 16.30 3.00
CA ILE A 43 -12.45 15.69 3.18
C ILE A 43 -12.42 14.68 4.32
N GLY A 44 -13.11 14.96 5.43
CA GLY A 44 -13.06 14.22 6.69
C GLY A 44 -13.98 13.00 6.76
N TYR A 45 -14.97 12.87 5.86
CA TYR A 45 -16.00 11.82 5.94
C TYR A 45 -15.44 10.41 6.20
N ASP A 46 -14.39 10.01 5.49
CA ASP A 46 -13.82 8.66 5.62
C ASP A 46 -13.12 8.47 6.97
N ILE A 47 -12.46 9.52 7.47
CA ILE A 47 -11.74 9.52 8.75
C ILE A 47 -12.75 9.45 9.89
N LEU A 48 -13.76 10.32 9.86
CA LEU A 48 -14.82 10.33 10.86
C LEU A 48 -15.58 9.00 10.92
N ARG A 49 -15.89 8.42 9.75
CA ARG A 49 -16.53 7.11 9.68
C ARG A 49 -15.63 5.99 10.22
N LYS A 50 -14.33 6.02 9.95
CA LYS A 50 -13.37 5.03 10.47
C LYS A 50 -13.22 5.20 11.99
N ALA A 51 -13.05 6.43 12.48
CA ALA A 51 -12.99 6.74 13.90
C ALA A 51 -14.23 6.23 14.65
N TRP A 52 -15.43 6.51 14.13
CA TRP A 52 -16.67 5.99 14.69
C TRP A 52 -16.71 4.45 14.74
N LYS A 53 -16.33 3.80 13.64
CA LYS A 53 -16.25 2.34 13.58
C LYS A 53 -15.20 1.78 14.55
N GLY A 54 -14.07 2.47 14.72
CA GLY A 54 -13.04 2.12 15.69
C GLY A 54 -13.58 2.14 17.13
N ILE A 55 -14.34 3.19 17.49
CA ILE A 55 -15.01 3.28 18.79
C ILE A 55 -15.96 2.11 19.01
N CYS A 56 -16.81 1.81 18.03
CA CYS A 56 -17.76 0.68 18.11
C CYS A 56 -17.08 -0.67 18.23
N ASN A 57 -15.88 -0.84 17.68
CA ASN A 57 -15.10 -2.09 17.71
C ASN A 57 -14.07 -2.15 18.86
N HIS A 58 -14.14 -1.26 19.83
CA HIS A 58 -13.19 -1.17 20.98
C HIS A 58 -11.73 -0.92 20.58
N GLN A 59 -11.51 -0.37 19.38
CA GLN A 59 -10.20 0.07 18.88
C GLN A 59 -10.15 1.60 18.88
N VAL A 60 -10.23 2.19 20.08
CA VAL A 60 -10.47 3.64 20.25
C VAL A 60 -9.25 4.49 19.94
N PHE A 61 -8.02 3.98 20.13
CA PHE A 61 -6.81 4.78 20.02
C PHE A 61 -6.07 4.55 18.70
N ASP A 62 -6.79 4.63 17.57
CA ASP A 62 -6.16 4.64 16.26
C ASP A 62 -5.91 6.09 15.76
N GLU A 63 -5.12 6.22 14.69
CA GLU A 63 -4.80 7.51 14.08
C GLU A 63 -6.04 8.28 13.61
N ASN A 64 -7.08 7.57 13.12
CA ASN A 64 -8.31 8.20 12.64
C ASN A 64 -9.11 8.80 13.81
N PHE A 65 -9.12 8.13 14.96
CA PHE A 65 -9.74 8.65 16.18
C PHE A 65 -9.03 9.92 16.66
N LEU A 66 -7.69 9.90 16.75
CA LEU A 66 -6.90 11.05 17.16
C LEU A 66 -7.14 12.26 16.24
N MET A 67 -7.13 12.04 14.93
CA MET A 67 -7.42 13.09 13.95
C MET A 67 -8.84 13.64 14.07
N ALA A 68 -9.82 12.75 14.29
CA ALA A 68 -11.21 13.18 14.50
C ALA A 68 -11.36 14.03 15.77
N VAL A 69 -10.78 13.58 16.90
CA VAL A 69 -10.84 14.30 18.18
C VAL A 69 -10.16 15.66 18.07
N ALA A 70 -8.94 15.71 17.51
CA ALA A 70 -8.19 16.95 17.37
C ALA A 70 -8.94 17.98 16.51
N THR A 71 -9.46 17.57 15.35
CA THR A 71 -10.13 18.48 14.42
C THR A 71 -11.53 18.89 14.89
N ILE A 72 -12.27 18.00 15.56
CA ILE A 72 -13.57 18.33 16.18
C ILE A 72 -13.34 19.25 17.39
N GLY A 73 -12.29 18.99 18.19
CA GLY A 73 -11.89 19.83 19.31
C GLY A 73 -11.55 21.26 18.86
N ALA A 74 -10.76 21.40 17.81
CA ALA A 74 -10.44 22.72 17.24
C ALA A 74 -11.69 23.46 16.72
N ILE A 75 -12.66 22.77 16.09
CA ILE A 75 -13.93 23.36 15.70
C ILE A 75 -14.74 23.80 16.94
N ALA A 76 -14.81 22.96 17.97
CA ALA A 76 -15.52 23.28 19.21
C ALA A 76 -14.91 24.49 19.93
N LEU A 77 -13.57 24.58 19.95
CA LEU A 77 -12.87 25.73 20.51
C LEU A 77 -13.16 27.01 19.73
N ALA A 78 -13.11 26.97 18.39
CA ALA A 78 -13.42 28.10 17.54
C ALA A 78 -14.90 28.60 17.73
N ILE A 79 -15.82 27.68 17.99
CA ILE A 79 -17.23 28.03 18.33
C ILE A 79 -17.30 28.66 19.73
N TYR A 80 -16.59 28.10 20.72
CA TYR A 80 -16.58 28.60 22.09
C TYR A 80 -16.01 30.02 22.16
N GLU A 81 -14.90 30.26 21.50
CA GLU A 81 -14.25 31.57 21.44
C GLU A 81 -14.95 32.56 20.50
N LYS A 82 -15.96 32.10 19.74
CA LYS A 82 -16.62 32.88 18.68
C LYS A 82 -15.62 33.48 17.68
N SER A 83 -14.47 32.86 17.51
CA SER A 83 -13.42 33.33 16.61
C SER A 83 -13.81 33.21 15.13
N GLY A 84 -14.63 32.21 14.79
CA GLY A 84 -14.99 31.89 13.41
C GLY A 84 -13.84 31.32 12.60
N ASP A 85 -12.70 31.01 13.23
CA ASP A 85 -11.52 30.48 12.56
C ASP A 85 -11.54 28.94 12.52
N TYR A 86 -12.21 28.41 11.53
CA TYR A 86 -12.27 26.96 11.28
C TYR A 86 -11.18 26.49 10.32
N ALA A 87 -10.29 27.40 9.88
CA ALA A 87 -9.30 27.11 8.87
C ALA A 87 -8.30 26.03 9.30
N GLU A 88 -7.91 26.05 10.59
CA GLU A 88 -6.97 25.08 11.14
C GLU A 88 -7.47 23.64 11.02
N SER A 89 -8.71 23.38 11.46
CA SER A 89 -9.33 22.05 11.41
C SER A 89 -9.40 21.49 9.99
N VAL A 90 -9.76 22.34 9.01
CA VAL A 90 -9.85 21.94 7.60
C VAL A 90 -8.46 21.72 7.02
N ALA A 91 -7.49 22.60 7.34
CA ALA A 91 -6.13 22.47 6.86
C ALA A 91 -5.46 21.18 7.35
N VAL A 92 -5.57 20.87 8.64
CA VAL A 92 -5.04 19.63 9.24
C VAL A 92 -5.63 18.40 8.53
N MET A 93 -6.95 18.38 8.31
CA MET A 93 -7.61 17.27 7.64
C MET A 93 -7.20 17.14 6.16
N LEU A 94 -6.97 18.26 5.46
CA LEU A 94 -6.46 18.29 4.10
C LEU A 94 -5.05 17.72 4.01
N PHE A 95 -4.12 18.17 4.87
CA PHE A 95 -2.74 17.68 4.90
C PHE A 95 -2.68 16.19 5.21
N TYR A 96 -3.47 15.73 6.16
CA TYR A 96 -3.56 14.31 6.48
C TYR A 96 -4.02 13.49 5.27
N GLN A 97 -5.09 13.89 4.58
CA GLN A 97 -5.60 13.18 3.40
C GLN A 97 -4.63 13.20 2.21
N ILE A 98 -3.88 14.29 2.06
CA ILE A 98 -2.80 14.36 1.06
C ILE A 98 -1.72 13.32 1.40
N GLY A 99 -1.29 13.24 2.67
CA GLY A 99 -0.33 12.24 3.15
C GLY A 99 -0.80 10.81 2.90
N GLU A 100 -2.07 10.50 3.24
CA GLU A 100 -2.71 9.21 2.99
C GLU A 100 -2.73 8.84 1.49
N LEU A 101 -3.00 9.82 0.62
CA LEU A 101 -2.98 9.61 -0.82
C LEU A 101 -1.57 9.25 -1.30
N PHE A 102 -0.54 9.98 -0.86
CA PHE A 102 0.86 9.70 -1.20
C PHE A 102 1.29 8.33 -0.68
N GLN A 103 0.99 7.99 0.55
CA GLN A 103 1.28 6.69 1.14
C GLN A 103 0.60 5.56 0.36
N SER A 104 -0.70 5.70 0.08
CA SER A 104 -1.46 4.72 -0.71
C SER A 104 -0.89 4.55 -2.12
N TYR A 105 -0.43 5.63 -2.75
CA TYR A 105 0.19 5.59 -4.07
C TYR A 105 1.55 4.87 -4.04
N ALA A 106 2.41 5.23 -3.08
CA ALA A 106 3.75 4.65 -2.92
C ALA A 106 3.68 3.14 -2.63
N VAL A 107 2.84 2.73 -1.66
CA VAL A 107 2.63 1.32 -1.31
C VAL A 107 2.00 0.54 -2.47
N GLY A 108 1.00 1.14 -3.15
CA GLY A 108 0.34 0.50 -4.28
C GLY A 108 1.26 0.31 -5.49
N LYS A 109 2.24 1.19 -5.71
CA LYS A 109 3.27 1.04 -6.75
C LYS A 109 4.23 -0.10 -6.40
N SER A 110 4.70 -0.16 -5.15
CA SER A 110 5.58 -1.23 -4.66
C SER A 110 4.94 -2.61 -4.80
N ARG A 111 3.68 -2.76 -4.36
CA ARG A 111 2.95 -4.05 -4.47
C ARG A 111 2.76 -4.50 -5.91
N ARG A 112 2.46 -3.59 -6.84
CA ARG A 112 2.30 -3.95 -8.27
C ARG A 112 3.59 -4.45 -8.89
N ASN A 113 4.74 -3.87 -8.50
CA ASN A 113 6.03 -4.35 -8.98
C ASN A 113 6.31 -5.78 -8.48
N ILE A 114 5.92 -6.11 -7.25
CA ILE A 114 6.04 -7.47 -6.69
C ILE A 114 5.11 -8.44 -7.42
N THR A 115 3.86 -8.07 -7.68
CA THR A 115 2.91 -8.92 -8.41
C THR A 115 3.38 -9.20 -9.85
N ALA A 116 3.96 -8.20 -10.53
CA ALA A 116 4.52 -8.39 -11.88
C ALA A 116 5.72 -9.36 -11.88
N LEU A 117 6.45 -9.47 -10.77
CA LEU A 117 7.51 -10.46 -10.60
C LEU A 117 6.96 -11.86 -10.24
N MET A 118 5.81 -11.97 -9.61
CA MET A 118 5.13 -13.26 -9.40
C MET A 118 4.59 -13.86 -10.71
N ASP A 119 4.32 -13.04 -11.72
CA ASP A 119 3.97 -13.49 -13.07
C ASP A 119 5.12 -14.21 -13.79
N ILE A 120 6.33 -14.26 -13.21
CA ILE A 120 7.47 -15.01 -13.79
C ILE A 120 7.28 -16.51 -13.57
N ARG A 121 6.56 -16.96 -12.54
CA ARG A 121 6.33 -18.38 -12.26
C ARG A 121 5.64 -19.05 -13.45
N PRO A 122 6.18 -20.14 -13.99
CA PRO A 122 5.50 -20.98 -14.97
C PRO A 122 4.34 -21.75 -14.32
N ASP A 123 3.23 -21.85 -15.01
CA ASP A 123 2.03 -22.53 -14.52
C ASP A 123 2.07 -24.04 -14.79
N TYR A 124 2.80 -24.48 -15.81
CA TYR A 124 2.89 -25.88 -16.26
C TYR A 124 4.20 -26.16 -16.99
N ALA A 125 4.53 -27.43 -17.14
CA ALA A 125 5.56 -27.96 -18.02
C ALA A 125 4.92 -28.94 -19.01
N ASN A 126 5.33 -28.90 -20.31
CA ASN A 126 4.87 -29.89 -21.27
C ASN A 126 5.89 -31.03 -21.35
N ILE A 127 5.44 -32.25 -21.11
CA ILE A 127 6.21 -33.48 -21.29
C ILE A 127 5.64 -34.26 -22.47
N GLU A 128 6.49 -34.82 -23.32
CA GLU A 128 6.05 -35.68 -24.43
C GLU A 128 5.89 -37.11 -23.92
N HIS A 129 4.68 -37.63 -23.94
CA HIS A 129 4.34 -39.02 -23.64
C HIS A 129 3.62 -39.64 -24.83
N ASP A 130 4.12 -40.73 -25.38
CA ASP A 130 3.58 -41.45 -26.56
C ASP A 130 3.28 -40.52 -27.77
N GLY A 131 4.14 -39.53 -28.03
CA GLY A 131 4.00 -38.59 -29.13
C GLY A 131 2.92 -37.50 -28.90
N LYS A 132 2.40 -37.38 -27.66
CA LYS A 132 1.47 -36.31 -27.27
C LYS A 132 2.10 -35.45 -26.18
N LEU A 133 1.85 -34.14 -26.24
CA LEU A 133 2.25 -33.22 -25.19
C LEU A 133 1.19 -33.26 -24.06
N GLU A 134 1.65 -33.57 -22.88
CA GLU A 134 0.85 -33.53 -21.63
C GLU A 134 1.35 -32.39 -20.75
N GLN A 135 0.42 -31.59 -20.24
CA GLN A 135 0.72 -30.53 -19.29
C GLN A 135 0.74 -31.11 -17.87
N VAL A 136 1.85 -30.96 -17.19
CA VAL A 136 2.06 -31.41 -15.80
C VAL A 136 2.47 -30.23 -14.92
N ASP A 137 2.27 -30.36 -13.60
CA ASP A 137 2.79 -29.39 -12.66
C ASP A 137 4.34 -29.42 -12.71
N PRO A 138 5.01 -28.27 -12.79
CA PRO A 138 6.48 -28.22 -12.76
C PRO A 138 7.10 -28.88 -11.52
N ASP A 139 6.39 -28.92 -10.39
CA ASP A 139 6.84 -29.59 -9.17
C ASP A 139 6.92 -31.12 -9.33
N ASP A 140 6.16 -31.71 -10.25
CA ASP A 140 6.14 -33.15 -10.52
C ASP A 140 7.22 -33.60 -11.54
N VAL A 141 7.96 -32.65 -12.13
CA VAL A 141 8.97 -32.93 -13.15
C VAL A 141 10.28 -33.36 -12.51
N ALA A 142 10.70 -34.59 -12.75
CA ALA A 142 11.98 -35.12 -12.26
C ALA A 142 13.18 -34.48 -12.99
N VAL A 143 14.31 -34.38 -12.30
CA VAL A 143 15.59 -33.96 -12.92
C VAL A 143 16.01 -34.94 -14.02
N GLY A 144 16.43 -34.41 -15.17
CA GLY A 144 16.79 -35.17 -16.36
C GLY A 144 15.63 -35.45 -17.31
N THR A 145 14.40 -35.06 -16.97
CA THR A 145 13.23 -35.14 -17.88
C THR A 145 13.39 -34.14 -19.01
N VAL A 146 13.00 -34.54 -20.22
CA VAL A 146 12.93 -33.65 -21.39
C VAL A 146 11.57 -32.99 -21.45
N ILE A 147 11.54 -31.68 -21.33
CA ILE A 147 10.34 -30.85 -21.46
C ILE A 147 10.32 -30.13 -22.80
N THR A 148 9.14 -29.91 -23.36
CA THR A 148 8.94 -29.20 -24.62
C THR A 148 8.41 -27.80 -24.34
N VAL A 149 9.10 -26.76 -24.83
CA VAL A 149 8.70 -25.36 -24.64
C VAL A 149 8.33 -24.76 -26.01
N GLN A 150 7.08 -24.41 -26.18
CA GLN A 150 6.56 -23.82 -27.43
C GLN A 150 6.80 -22.29 -27.48
N PRO A 151 6.78 -21.68 -28.68
CA PRO A 151 6.81 -20.22 -28.80
C PRO A 151 5.69 -19.55 -27.99
N GLY A 152 6.03 -18.53 -27.20
CA GLY A 152 5.13 -17.82 -26.29
C GLY A 152 5.07 -18.40 -24.88
N GLU A 153 5.62 -19.61 -24.64
CA GLU A 153 5.64 -20.24 -23.33
C GLU A 153 6.86 -19.81 -22.51
N LYS A 154 6.73 -19.87 -21.19
CA LYS A 154 7.83 -19.70 -20.26
C LYS A 154 8.58 -21.01 -20.08
N ILE A 155 9.90 -20.96 -19.97
CA ILE A 155 10.73 -22.11 -19.59
C ILE A 155 10.40 -22.44 -18.13
N PRO A 156 9.87 -23.65 -17.82
CA PRO A 156 9.41 -23.97 -16.49
C PRO A 156 10.53 -24.28 -15.49
N ILE A 157 11.59 -24.94 -15.94
CA ILE A 157 12.70 -25.42 -15.09
C ILE A 157 14.03 -25.15 -15.79
N ASP A 158 15.08 -24.86 -15.03
CA ASP A 158 16.43 -24.69 -15.56
C ASP A 158 16.91 -25.98 -16.24
N GLY A 159 17.56 -25.86 -17.39
CA GLY A 159 17.99 -27.01 -18.14
C GLY A 159 18.95 -26.69 -19.30
N GLU A 160 19.25 -27.69 -20.10
CA GLU A 160 20.07 -27.63 -21.30
C GLU A 160 19.21 -27.96 -22.53
N ILE A 161 19.36 -27.22 -23.60
CA ILE A 161 18.65 -27.46 -24.85
C ILE A 161 19.22 -28.71 -25.51
N VAL A 162 18.41 -29.75 -25.68
CA VAL A 162 18.81 -31.01 -26.36
C VAL A 162 18.38 -31.00 -27.83
N GLU A 163 17.35 -30.21 -28.20
CA GLU A 163 16.86 -30.09 -29.57
C GLU A 163 16.19 -28.73 -29.81
N GLY A 164 16.45 -28.13 -30.97
CA GLY A 164 15.84 -26.88 -31.39
C GLY A 164 16.77 -25.68 -31.30
N ALA A 165 16.26 -24.56 -31.85
CA ALA A 165 16.90 -23.26 -31.76
C ALA A 165 15.79 -22.19 -31.64
N SER A 166 16.00 -21.17 -30.87
CA SER A 166 15.02 -20.10 -30.64
C SER A 166 15.68 -18.83 -30.15
N THR A 167 14.88 -17.82 -29.93
CA THR A 167 15.24 -16.57 -29.27
C THR A 167 14.48 -16.50 -27.94
N LEU A 168 15.18 -16.20 -26.86
CA LEU A 168 14.60 -16.08 -25.51
C LEU A 168 14.50 -14.64 -25.08
N ASN A 169 13.36 -14.25 -24.55
CA ASN A 169 13.19 -13.00 -23.85
C ASN A 169 13.56 -13.21 -22.36
N THR A 170 14.67 -12.61 -21.95
CA THR A 170 15.21 -12.68 -20.58
C THR A 170 14.90 -11.45 -19.75
N ALA A 171 14.20 -10.45 -20.32
CA ALA A 171 14.02 -9.12 -19.72
C ALA A 171 13.40 -9.15 -18.32
N ALA A 172 12.51 -10.10 -18.05
CA ALA A 172 11.89 -10.24 -16.74
C ALA A 172 12.86 -10.65 -15.62
N LEU A 173 13.96 -11.32 -15.96
CA LEU A 173 14.97 -11.84 -15.02
C LEU A 173 16.21 -10.99 -14.96
N THR A 174 16.73 -10.57 -16.12
CA THR A 174 18.00 -9.85 -16.22
C THR A 174 17.85 -8.34 -16.36
N GLY A 175 16.64 -7.89 -16.76
CA GLY A 175 16.38 -6.48 -17.10
C GLY A 175 16.89 -6.10 -18.50
N GLU A 176 17.54 -7.00 -19.23
CA GLU A 176 18.03 -6.75 -20.58
C GLU A 176 16.88 -6.85 -21.60
N SER A 177 16.68 -5.80 -22.37
CA SER A 177 15.60 -5.74 -23.36
C SER A 177 15.91 -6.47 -24.67
N LEU A 178 17.20 -6.83 -24.90
CA LEU A 178 17.62 -7.57 -26.10
C LEU A 178 17.37 -9.06 -25.91
N PRO A 179 16.59 -9.70 -26.80
CA PRO A 179 16.41 -11.14 -26.77
C PRO A 179 17.74 -11.87 -27.03
N ARG A 180 17.91 -13.04 -26.40
CA ARG A 180 19.10 -13.89 -26.53
C ARG A 180 18.80 -15.07 -27.48
N ASP A 181 19.60 -15.24 -28.51
CA ASP A 181 19.52 -16.43 -29.37
C ASP A 181 20.13 -17.64 -28.64
N VAL A 182 19.48 -18.80 -28.77
CA VAL A 182 19.86 -20.06 -28.13
C VAL A 182 19.72 -21.23 -29.08
N MET A 183 20.59 -22.21 -28.94
CA MET A 183 20.64 -23.43 -29.74
C MET A 183 20.93 -24.65 -28.88
N THR A 184 20.91 -25.82 -29.51
CA THR A 184 21.26 -27.11 -28.85
C THR A 184 22.61 -27.05 -28.18
N GLY A 185 22.68 -27.44 -26.91
CA GLY A 185 23.85 -27.38 -26.03
C GLY A 185 23.91 -26.14 -25.15
N ASP A 186 23.04 -25.14 -25.35
CA ASP A 186 22.98 -23.95 -24.50
C ASP A 186 22.18 -24.22 -23.22
N GLU A 187 22.66 -23.63 -22.11
CA GLU A 187 21.90 -23.58 -20.85
C GLU A 187 20.82 -22.52 -20.90
N VAL A 188 19.64 -22.89 -20.38
CA VAL A 188 18.49 -22.02 -20.25
C VAL A 188 17.99 -21.99 -18.81
N ILE A 189 17.48 -20.84 -18.40
CA ILE A 189 16.97 -20.60 -17.04
C ILE A 189 15.45 -20.47 -17.05
N SER A 190 14.82 -20.97 -15.99
CA SER A 190 13.38 -20.87 -15.78
C SER A 190 12.91 -19.43 -15.75
N GLY A 191 11.69 -19.17 -16.25
CA GLY A 191 11.08 -17.84 -16.30
C GLY A 191 11.42 -17.02 -17.55
N CYS A 192 12.38 -17.44 -18.40
CA CYS A 192 12.54 -16.87 -19.74
C CYS A 192 11.38 -17.24 -20.63
N ILE A 193 10.98 -16.35 -21.54
CA ILE A 193 9.90 -16.60 -22.50
C ILE A 193 10.54 -17.04 -23.84
N ASN A 194 10.14 -18.20 -24.31
CA ASN A 194 10.51 -18.70 -25.62
C ASN A 194 9.76 -17.92 -26.73
N MET A 195 10.44 -17.40 -27.74
CA MET A 195 9.81 -16.47 -28.70
C MET A 195 9.52 -17.09 -30.08
N THR A 196 10.44 -17.89 -30.63
CA THR A 196 10.38 -18.20 -32.07
C THR A 196 10.26 -19.68 -32.40
N GLY A 197 11.15 -20.54 -31.87
CA GLY A 197 11.23 -21.96 -32.20
C GLY A 197 10.74 -22.85 -31.05
N VAL A 198 10.43 -24.11 -31.36
CA VAL A 198 10.15 -25.12 -30.33
C VAL A 198 11.48 -25.59 -29.75
N LEU A 199 11.59 -25.63 -28.43
CA LEU A 199 12.77 -26.10 -27.72
C LEU A 199 12.43 -27.38 -26.94
N LYS A 200 13.31 -28.38 -27.01
CA LYS A 200 13.32 -29.51 -26.09
C LYS A 200 14.45 -29.27 -25.09
N VAL A 201 14.11 -29.17 -23.84
CA VAL A 201 15.02 -28.82 -22.74
C VAL A 201 15.10 -30.00 -21.76
N LYS A 202 16.28 -30.51 -21.51
CA LYS A 202 16.53 -31.50 -20.47
C LYS A 202 16.74 -30.77 -19.13
N THR A 203 15.90 -31.04 -18.17
CA THR A 203 15.97 -30.41 -16.85
C THR A 203 17.26 -30.78 -16.12
N THR A 204 17.95 -29.78 -15.56
CA THR A 204 19.17 -29.96 -14.77
C THR A 204 18.95 -29.81 -13.28
N LYS A 205 17.81 -29.29 -12.87
CA LYS A 205 17.42 -29.05 -11.48
C LYS A 205 15.96 -29.44 -11.23
N ALA A 206 15.61 -29.67 -9.97
CA ALA A 206 14.20 -29.74 -9.57
C ALA A 206 13.57 -28.35 -9.62
N PHE A 207 12.24 -28.25 -9.77
CA PHE A 207 11.55 -26.96 -9.86
C PHE A 207 11.80 -26.07 -8.64
N GLY A 208 11.77 -26.61 -7.42
CA GLY A 208 12.06 -25.88 -6.18
C GLY A 208 13.49 -25.31 -6.11
N GLU A 209 14.45 -25.86 -6.87
CA GLU A 209 15.82 -25.38 -6.97
C GLU A 209 16.06 -24.49 -8.21
N SER A 210 15.03 -24.29 -9.03
CA SER A 210 15.10 -23.47 -10.24
C SER A 210 15.36 -22.00 -9.92
N THR A 211 15.87 -21.27 -10.90
CA THR A 211 16.16 -19.84 -10.76
C THR A 211 14.94 -19.03 -10.36
N VAL A 212 13.77 -19.30 -10.95
CA VAL A 212 12.51 -18.64 -10.60
C VAL A 212 12.09 -18.91 -9.16
N SER A 213 12.15 -20.17 -8.73
CA SER A 213 11.76 -20.57 -7.36
C SER A 213 12.64 -19.89 -6.31
N LYS A 214 13.95 -19.80 -6.53
CA LYS A 214 14.87 -19.08 -5.64
C LYS A 214 14.57 -17.57 -5.58
N ILE A 215 14.29 -16.95 -6.72
CA ILE A 215 13.90 -15.52 -6.76
C ILE A 215 12.61 -15.29 -5.95
N LEU A 216 11.60 -16.13 -6.14
CA LEU A 216 10.33 -16.03 -5.41
C LEU A 216 10.52 -16.22 -3.91
N GLU A 217 11.32 -17.20 -3.49
CA GLU A 217 11.66 -17.45 -2.08
C GLU A 217 12.36 -16.24 -1.43
N LEU A 218 13.36 -15.66 -2.10
CA LEU A 218 14.06 -14.47 -1.64
C LEU A 218 13.11 -13.28 -1.48
N MET A 219 12.14 -13.13 -2.37
CA MET A 219 11.14 -12.07 -2.33
C MET A 219 10.15 -12.27 -1.18
N GLU A 220 9.69 -13.50 -0.96
CA GLU A 220 8.78 -13.84 0.13
C GLU A 220 9.46 -13.61 1.49
N ASN A 221 10.68 -14.05 1.63
CA ASN A 221 11.50 -13.82 2.83
C ASN A 221 11.76 -12.33 3.07
N SER A 222 12.03 -11.54 2.04
CA SER A 222 12.19 -10.09 2.16
C SER A 222 10.91 -9.39 2.59
N SER A 223 9.75 -9.84 2.12
CA SER A 223 8.44 -9.35 2.52
C SER A 223 8.12 -9.66 3.98
N SER A 224 8.55 -10.81 4.49
CA SER A 224 8.33 -11.21 5.88
C SER A 224 9.11 -10.37 6.90
N HIS A 225 10.29 -9.86 6.54
CA HIS A 225 11.07 -8.94 7.39
C HIS A 225 10.40 -7.58 7.55
N LYS A 226 9.76 -7.07 6.50
CA LYS A 226 8.98 -5.82 6.56
C LYS A 226 7.78 -5.93 7.50
N SER A 227 7.13 -7.09 7.54
CA SER A 227 6.01 -7.41 8.43
C SER A 227 6.40 -7.36 9.92
N ARG A 228 7.62 -7.71 10.30
CA ARG A 228 8.11 -7.63 11.70
C ARG A 228 8.24 -6.18 12.19
N SER A 229 8.75 -5.29 11.35
CA SER A 229 8.88 -3.87 11.69
C SER A 229 7.51 -3.20 11.82
N GLU A 230 6.57 -3.50 10.91
CA GLU A 230 5.19 -3.01 10.98
C GLU A 230 4.46 -3.53 12.24
N ALA A 231 4.68 -4.79 12.62
CA ALA A 231 4.12 -5.37 13.83
C ALA A 231 4.69 -4.73 15.11
N PHE A 232 5.99 -4.35 15.12
CA PHE A 232 6.61 -3.63 16.23
C PHE A 232 6.00 -2.23 16.38
N ILE A 233 5.90 -1.47 15.29
CA ILE A 233 5.30 -0.12 15.29
C ILE A 233 3.85 -0.18 15.79
N SER A 234 3.05 -1.12 15.31
CA SER A 234 1.67 -1.29 15.74
C SER A 234 1.55 -1.67 17.22
N ARG A 235 2.47 -2.49 17.73
CA ARG A 235 2.51 -2.87 19.14
C ARG A 235 2.91 -1.69 20.03
N PHE A 236 3.91 -0.91 19.61
CA PHE A 236 4.34 0.28 20.30
C PHE A 236 3.23 1.33 20.34
N ALA A 237 2.60 1.62 19.20
CA ALA A 237 1.50 2.57 19.10
C ALA A 237 0.32 2.21 20.02
N ARG A 238 0.03 0.92 20.21
CA ARG A 238 -1.06 0.45 21.09
C ARG A 238 -0.89 0.85 22.53
N VAL A 239 0.35 1.02 23.02
CA VAL A 239 0.65 1.45 24.39
C VAL A 239 0.91 2.95 24.46
N TYR A 240 1.69 3.45 23.52
CA TYR A 240 2.09 4.86 23.47
C TYR A 240 0.90 5.80 23.25
N THR A 241 0.02 5.48 22.31
CA THR A 241 -1.11 6.35 21.94
C THR A 241 -2.08 6.59 23.11
N PRO A 242 -2.55 5.57 23.84
CA PRO A 242 -3.38 5.79 25.04
C PRO A 242 -2.66 6.62 26.11
N ALA A 243 -1.37 6.37 26.35
CA ALA A 243 -0.61 7.11 27.34
C ALA A 243 -0.55 8.61 27.01
N VAL A 244 -0.29 8.95 25.75
CA VAL A 244 -0.28 10.35 25.28
C VAL A 244 -1.68 10.97 25.36
N CYS A 245 -2.73 10.26 24.96
CA CYS A 245 -4.11 10.77 25.02
C CYS A 245 -4.54 11.05 26.46
N TYR A 246 -4.27 10.13 27.39
CA TYR A 246 -4.60 10.36 28.80
C TYR A 246 -3.77 11.48 29.42
N SER A 247 -2.49 11.60 29.04
CA SER A 247 -1.64 12.71 29.50
C SER A 247 -2.16 14.06 28.99
N ALA A 248 -2.52 14.14 27.72
CA ALA A 248 -3.11 15.34 27.12
C ALA A 248 -4.45 15.70 27.78
N LEU A 249 -5.32 14.71 28.02
CA LEU A 249 -6.60 14.92 28.71
C LEU A 249 -6.37 15.42 30.15
N ALA A 250 -5.40 14.86 30.85
CA ALA A 250 -5.03 15.29 32.20
C ALA A 250 -4.53 16.75 32.19
N LEU A 251 -3.69 17.12 31.21
CA LEU A 251 -3.21 18.51 31.06
C LEU A 251 -4.34 19.48 30.69
N ALA A 252 -5.33 19.06 29.91
CA ALA A 252 -6.46 19.88 29.54
C ALA A 252 -7.44 20.12 30.71
N ILE A 253 -7.56 19.16 31.64
CA ILE A 253 -8.56 19.20 32.71
C ILE A 253 -7.95 19.65 34.05
N LEU A 254 -6.79 19.11 34.47
CA LEU A 254 -6.26 19.34 35.82
C LEU A 254 -5.94 20.81 36.10
N PRO A 255 -5.23 21.56 35.23
CA PRO A 255 -4.88 22.94 35.57
C PRO A 255 -6.10 23.87 35.65
N PRO A 256 -7.11 23.83 34.76
CA PRO A 256 -8.33 24.61 34.91
C PRO A 256 -9.09 24.29 36.21
N VAL A 257 -9.19 22.99 36.56
CA VAL A 257 -9.85 22.56 37.79
C VAL A 257 -9.11 23.03 39.03
N ILE A 258 -7.78 22.94 39.04
CA ILE A 258 -6.94 23.43 40.16
C ILE A 258 -7.09 24.95 40.31
N ASN A 259 -7.07 25.71 39.20
CA ASN A 259 -7.30 27.15 39.23
C ASN A 259 -8.69 27.48 39.78
N LEU A 260 -9.73 26.73 39.39
CA LEU A 260 -11.08 26.93 39.92
C LEU A 260 -11.16 26.68 41.44
N LEU A 261 -10.47 25.62 41.92
CA LEU A 261 -10.43 25.29 43.35
C LEU A 261 -9.65 26.34 44.16
N MET A 262 -8.67 27.00 43.53
CA MET A 262 -7.89 28.09 44.14
C MET A 262 -8.62 29.46 44.08
N GLY A 263 -9.84 29.50 43.55
CA GLY A 263 -10.63 30.75 43.40
C GLY A 263 -10.22 31.63 42.21
N ASN A 264 -9.37 31.11 41.33
CA ASN A 264 -8.97 31.80 40.09
C ASN A 264 -9.85 31.44 38.93
N ALA A 265 -9.87 32.28 37.86
CA ALA A 265 -10.60 31.98 36.65
C ALA A 265 -10.08 30.71 35.96
N ALA A 266 -10.97 29.78 35.64
CA ALA A 266 -10.62 28.59 34.88
C ALA A 266 -10.40 28.98 33.41
N SER A 267 -9.15 29.17 33.01
CA SER A 267 -8.75 29.54 31.62
C SER A 267 -8.77 28.33 30.71
N TRP A 268 -9.95 27.76 30.44
CA TRP A 268 -10.09 26.54 29.62
C TRP A 268 -9.46 26.69 28.22
N GLY A 269 -9.62 27.85 27.58
CA GLY A 269 -9.09 28.08 26.23
C GLY A 269 -7.57 28.10 26.11
N VAL A 270 -6.85 28.17 27.23
CA VAL A 270 -5.36 28.13 27.26
C VAL A 270 -4.85 26.69 27.35
N TRP A 271 -5.67 25.77 27.89
CA TRP A 271 -5.26 24.40 28.23
C TRP A 271 -5.86 23.34 27.29
N ILE A 272 -6.86 23.68 26.49
CA ILE A 272 -7.45 22.86 25.43
C ILE A 272 -6.88 23.23 24.07
#